data_c1baeffd97aa56cdd0c30fb4d505451b
#
_entry.id   c1baeffd97aa56cdd0c30fb4d505451b
#
_cell.length_a   1.000
_cell.length_b   1.000
_cell.length_c   1.000
_cell.angle_alpha   90.00
_cell.angle_beta   90.00
_cell.angle_gamma   90.00
#
_symmetry.space_group_name_H-M   'P 1'
#
loop_
_entity.id
_entity.type
_entity.pdbx_description
1 polymer ?
#
loop_
_entity_poly.entity_id
_entity_poly.type
_entity_poly.pdbx_seq_one_letter_code
_entity_poly.pdbx_strand_id
1 'polypeptide(L)'
;VTDDLAELEQIAGALVRSLSSAERRSLMRRMARDLALSQRQRIAAQKQPDGASFTPRKAKQAPISGRGATCFLYPSGGGGEPRRVIMKSFTWSTGRMMTGFDIEAGAIRSFEFDKVIKWLPVPEEYRNAGGGTLRRRGGLRRKAMFRRLASARYLRSQANDQGFWVGFSGKAAAVANVHHYGLRDKPSLRSRAVAYPQRPLIGLSEFDRINMIDMLYSIIQT
;
A
#
# COMPACT_ATOMS: atom_id res chain seq x y z
N VAL A 1 6.84 -31.55 -22.94
CA VAL A 1 6.54 -30.67 -21.76
C VAL A 1 5.04 -30.38 -21.63
N THR A 2 4.30 -30.23 -22.74
CA THR A 2 2.83 -30.03 -22.71
C THR A 2 2.07 -31.34 -22.44
N ASP A 3 2.60 -32.48 -22.86
CA ASP A 3 2.01 -33.81 -22.63
C ASP A 3 2.08 -34.22 -21.15
N ASP A 4 3.19 -33.96 -20.47
CA ASP A 4 3.40 -34.30 -19.07
C ASP A 4 2.43 -33.57 -18.13
N LEU A 5 2.06 -32.32 -18.46
CA LEU A 5 1.09 -31.54 -17.70
C LEU A 5 -0.34 -32.06 -17.87
N ALA A 6 -0.69 -32.47 -19.09
CA ALA A 6 -2.00 -33.04 -19.38
C ALA A 6 -2.16 -34.42 -18.71
N GLU A 7 -1.11 -35.23 -18.68
CA GLU A 7 -1.08 -36.51 -17.96
C GLU A 7 -1.22 -36.33 -16.45
N LEU A 8 -0.50 -35.35 -15.87
CA LEU A 8 -0.64 -34.98 -14.46
C LEU A 8 -2.05 -34.52 -14.11
N GLU A 9 -2.68 -33.71 -14.99
CA GLU A 9 -4.07 -33.28 -14.81
C GLU A 9 -5.05 -34.45 -14.87
N GLN A 10 -4.82 -35.43 -15.76
CA GLN A 10 -5.65 -36.63 -15.86
C GLN A 10 -5.52 -37.51 -14.61
N ILE A 11 -4.30 -37.74 -14.15
CA ILE A 11 -4.03 -38.53 -12.94
C ILE A 11 -4.66 -37.88 -11.71
N ALA A 12 -4.42 -36.58 -11.51
CA ALA A 12 -5.01 -35.81 -10.42
C ALA A 12 -6.54 -35.79 -10.49
N GLY A 13 -7.10 -35.64 -11.69
CA GLY A 13 -8.54 -35.68 -11.92
C GLY A 13 -9.15 -37.04 -11.64
N ALA A 14 -8.48 -38.15 -12.05
CA ALA A 14 -8.90 -39.52 -11.76
C ALA A 14 -8.89 -39.77 -10.26
N LEU A 15 -7.86 -39.36 -9.59
CA LEU A 15 -7.69 -39.48 -8.14
C LEU A 15 -8.78 -38.75 -7.37
N VAL A 16 -9.06 -37.52 -7.69
CA VAL A 16 -10.15 -36.72 -7.08
C VAL A 16 -11.51 -37.38 -7.34
N ARG A 17 -11.72 -37.99 -8.50
CA ARG A 17 -12.96 -38.71 -8.82
C ARG A 17 -13.12 -40.05 -8.05
N SER A 18 -12.03 -40.72 -7.65
CA SER A 18 -12.10 -41.92 -6.85
C SER A 18 -12.51 -41.70 -5.39
N LEU A 19 -12.35 -40.47 -4.90
CA LEU A 19 -12.74 -40.11 -3.54
C LEU A 19 -14.26 -40.01 -3.40
N SER A 20 -14.78 -40.34 -2.23
CA SER A 20 -16.17 -40.05 -1.86
C SER A 20 -16.44 -38.54 -1.81
N SER A 21 -17.71 -38.14 -1.89
CA SER A 21 -18.09 -36.70 -1.77
C SER A 21 -17.64 -36.09 -0.46
N ALA A 22 -17.59 -36.87 0.63
CA ALA A 22 -17.15 -36.38 1.94
C ALA A 22 -15.63 -36.10 1.95
N GLU A 23 -14.84 -37.01 1.39
CA GLU A 23 -13.39 -36.89 1.29
C GLU A 23 -13.01 -35.72 0.36
N ARG A 24 -13.62 -35.62 -0.81
CA ARG A 24 -13.44 -34.48 -1.71
C ARG A 24 -13.73 -33.16 -1.02
N ARG A 25 -14.85 -33.06 -0.30
CA ARG A 25 -15.20 -31.87 0.45
C ARG A 25 -14.19 -31.53 1.54
N SER A 26 -13.67 -32.56 2.23
CA SER A 26 -12.62 -32.40 3.25
C SER A 26 -11.33 -31.84 2.64
N LEU A 27 -10.88 -32.44 1.54
CA LEU A 27 -9.71 -32.00 0.79
C LEU A 27 -9.86 -30.56 0.31
N MET A 28 -10.96 -30.24 -0.37
CA MET A 28 -11.22 -28.90 -0.90
C MET A 28 -11.27 -27.85 0.22
N ARG A 29 -11.83 -28.19 1.38
CA ARG A 29 -11.81 -27.29 2.56
C ARG A 29 -10.41 -27.07 3.09
N ARG A 30 -9.55 -28.09 3.12
CA ARG A 30 -8.16 -27.99 3.55
C ARG A 30 -7.40 -27.09 2.60
N MET A 31 -7.44 -27.36 1.29
CA MET A 31 -6.80 -26.52 0.25
C MET A 31 -7.26 -25.07 0.31
N ALA A 32 -8.58 -24.84 0.44
CA ALA A 32 -9.14 -23.51 0.53
C ALA A 32 -8.63 -22.72 1.74
N ARG A 33 -8.51 -23.37 2.91
CA ARG A 33 -8.01 -22.74 4.13
C ARG A 33 -6.52 -22.41 4.02
N ASP A 34 -5.73 -23.34 3.54
CA ASP A 34 -4.28 -23.19 3.44
C ASP A 34 -3.92 -22.14 2.40
N LEU A 35 -4.60 -22.12 1.25
CA LEU A 35 -4.45 -21.06 0.26
C LEU A 35 -4.87 -19.69 0.83
N ALA A 36 -5.99 -19.60 1.53
CA ALA A 36 -6.42 -18.36 2.15
C ALA A 36 -5.42 -17.85 3.21
N LEU A 37 -4.81 -18.74 3.96
CA LEU A 37 -3.76 -18.42 4.93
C LEU A 37 -2.50 -17.90 4.23
N SER A 38 -2.03 -18.60 3.21
CA SER A 38 -0.89 -18.20 2.38
C SER A 38 -1.10 -16.80 1.78
N GLN A 39 -2.27 -16.53 1.18
CA GLN A 39 -2.62 -15.22 0.64
C GLN A 39 -2.53 -14.11 1.72
N ARG A 40 -3.05 -14.37 2.92
CA ARG A 40 -3.00 -13.41 4.04
C ARG A 40 -1.57 -13.11 4.47
N GLN A 41 -0.76 -14.14 4.63
CA GLN A 41 0.66 -14.03 5.02
C GLN A 41 1.44 -13.23 3.96
N ARG A 42 1.24 -13.54 2.68
CA ARG A 42 1.89 -12.86 1.56
C ARG A 42 1.52 -11.38 1.48
N ILE A 43 0.22 -11.04 1.61
CA ILE A 43 -0.22 -9.66 1.66
C ILE A 43 0.36 -8.94 2.89
N ALA A 44 0.43 -9.58 4.04
CA ALA A 44 1.04 -9.02 5.25
C ALA A 44 2.55 -8.76 5.05
N ALA A 45 3.25 -9.65 4.35
CA ALA A 45 4.64 -9.51 3.95
C ALA A 45 4.85 -8.50 2.79
N GLN A 46 3.76 -7.88 2.27
CA GLN A 46 3.79 -6.92 1.16
C GLN A 46 4.35 -7.49 -0.14
N LYS A 47 4.08 -8.78 -0.41
CA LYS A 47 4.56 -9.50 -1.60
C LYS A 47 3.43 -9.87 -2.54
N GLN A 48 3.75 -9.91 -3.85
CA GLN A 48 2.91 -10.41 -4.93
C GLN A 48 3.00 -11.95 -5.02
N PRO A 49 2.14 -12.64 -5.79
CA PRO A 49 2.21 -14.08 -5.97
C PRO A 49 3.55 -14.59 -6.53
N ASP A 50 4.21 -13.81 -7.36
CA ASP A 50 5.54 -14.06 -7.92
C ASP A 50 6.70 -13.79 -6.93
N GLY A 51 6.40 -13.38 -5.69
CA GLY A 51 7.39 -13.03 -4.66
C GLY A 51 7.89 -11.60 -4.72
N ALA A 52 7.61 -10.83 -5.77
CA ALA A 52 8.01 -9.42 -5.89
C ALA A 52 7.31 -8.56 -4.82
N SER A 53 7.95 -7.49 -4.40
CA SER A 53 7.32 -6.52 -3.48
C SER A 53 6.23 -5.71 -4.18
N PHE A 54 5.18 -5.35 -3.45
CA PHE A 54 4.18 -4.43 -3.99
C PHE A 54 4.79 -3.08 -4.38
N THR A 55 4.43 -2.56 -5.54
CA THR A 55 4.76 -1.20 -5.95
C THR A 55 4.41 -0.21 -4.85
N PRO A 56 5.35 0.58 -4.34
CA PRO A 56 5.11 1.48 -3.21
C PRO A 56 4.07 2.54 -3.53
N ARG A 57 3.43 3.08 -2.50
CA ARG A 57 2.56 4.25 -2.63
C ARG A 57 3.39 5.47 -2.99
N LYS A 58 2.83 6.36 -3.82
CA LYS A 58 3.41 7.70 -4.00
C LYS A 58 3.56 8.35 -2.62
N ALA A 59 4.75 8.88 -2.35
CA ALA A 59 4.97 9.63 -1.13
C ALA A 59 4.03 10.82 -1.10
N LYS A 60 3.15 10.92 -0.09
CA LYS A 60 2.51 12.19 0.21
C LYS A 60 3.60 13.14 0.66
N GLN A 61 3.73 14.28 0.01
CA GLN A 61 4.49 15.38 0.61
C GLN A 61 3.85 15.66 1.97
N ALA A 62 4.63 15.46 3.03
CA ALA A 62 4.15 15.79 4.36
C ALA A 62 3.85 17.30 4.37
N PRO A 63 2.70 17.74 4.86
CA PRO A 63 2.47 19.15 5.04
C PRO A 63 3.60 19.71 5.91
N ILE A 64 4.19 20.81 5.47
CA ILE A 64 5.26 21.48 6.22
C ILE A 64 4.66 21.90 7.56
N SER A 65 5.26 21.39 8.64
CA SER A 65 4.80 21.73 9.99
C SER A 65 5.16 23.17 10.29
N GLY A 66 4.18 24.00 10.64
CA GLY A 66 4.41 25.36 11.13
C GLY A 66 5.16 25.48 12.47
N ARG A 67 5.47 24.35 13.11
CA ARG A 67 6.15 24.29 14.42
C ARG A 67 7.69 24.19 14.35
N GLY A 68 8.27 24.27 13.17
CA GLY A 68 9.71 24.20 12.99
C GLY A 68 10.22 25.36 12.15
N ALA A 69 11.52 25.69 12.28
CA ALA A 69 12.14 26.65 11.42
C ALA A 69 12.04 26.21 9.96
N THR A 70 11.83 27.15 9.06
CA THR A 70 11.76 26.95 7.62
C THR A 70 12.67 27.92 6.91
N CYS A 71 13.26 27.50 5.79
CA CYS A 71 14.07 28.35 4.93
C CYS A 71 13.63 28.11 3.47
N PHE A 72 13.41 29.21 2.74
CA PHE A 72 12.99 29.14 1.34
C PHE A 72 13.35 30.40 0.56
N LEU A 73 13.37 30.28 -0.77
CA LEU A 73 13.46 31.41 -1.69
C LEU A 73 12.07 31.91 -2.05
N TYR A 74 11.89 33.21 -1.99
CA TYR A 74 10.62 33.89 -2.28
C TYR A 74 10.84 35.02 -3.25
N PRO A 75 9.92 35.28 -4.20
CA PRO A 75 10.06 36.40 -5.15
C PRO A 75 10.21 37.73 -4.43
N SER A 76 11.16 38.55 -4.86
CA SER A 76 11.25 39.96 -4.44
C SER A 76 10.20 40.77 -5.21
N GLY A 77 9.44 41.57 -4.51
CA GLY A 77 8.55 42.54 -5.18
C GLY A 77 9.34 43.46 -6.11
N GLY A 78 8.90 43.63 -7.36
CA GLY A 78 9.55 44.52 -8.32
C GLY A 78 10.54 43.87 -9.30
N GLY A 79 10.54 42.53 -9.44
CA GLY A 79 11.36 41.84 -10.45
C GLY A 79 12.84 41.65 -10.09
N GLY A 80 13.22 41.87 -8.84
CA GLY A 80 14.56 41.61 -8.33
C GLY A 80 14.84 40.10 -8.10
N GLU A 81 16.10 39.78 -7.78
CA GLU A 81 16.46 38.42 -7.44
C GLU A 81 15.63 37.86 -6.27
N PRO A 82 15.29 36.54 -6.30
CA PRO A 82 14.59 35.94 -5.20
C PRO A 82 15.35 36.08 -3.88
N ARG A 83 14.66 36.52 -2.83
CA ARG A 83 15.26 36.63 -1.52
C ARG A 83 15.13 35.36 -0.70
N ARG A 84 16.09 35.09 0.14
CA ARG A 84 15.99 34.06 1.14
C ARG A 84 15.11 34.52 2.30
N VAL A 85 14.26 33.62 2.78
CA VAL A 85 13.40 33.84 3.94
C VAL A 85 13.67 32.74 4.94
N ILE A 86 13.92 33.13 6.20
CA ILE A 86 14.10 32.20 7.31
C ILE A 86 13.08 32.54 8.40
N MET A 87 12.19 31.57 8.69
CA MET A 87 11.22 31.72 9.78
C MET A 87 11.46 30.67 10.86
N LYS A 88 11.52 31.07 12.15
CA LYS A 88 11.65 30.16 13.31
C LYS A 88 10.42 29.27 13.47
N SER A 89 9.25 29.82 13.21
CA SER A 89 7.96 29.14 13.18
C SER A 89 6.99 29.96 12.37
N PHE A 90 5.90 29.35 11.96
CA PHE A 90 4.82 30.04 11.26
C PHE A 90 3.47 29.40 11.58
N THR A 91 2.41 30.17 11.41
CA THR A 91 1.03 29.69 11.45
C THR A 91 0.43 29.71 10.07
N TRP A 92 -0.43 28.74 9.79
CA TRP A 92 -1.23 28.73 8.58
C TRP A 92 -2.45 29.65 8.74
N SER A 93 -2.69 30.50 7.76
CA SER A 93 -3.92 31.27 7.65
C SER A 93 -4.68 30.93 6.35
N THR A 94 -5.83 31.56 6.15
CA THR A 94 -6.70 31.32 4.99
C THR A 94 -5.92 31.49 3.67
N GLY A 95 -6.22 30.69 2.66
CA GLY A 95 -5.59 30.79 1.34
C GLY A 95 -4.16 30.25 1.26
N ARG A 96 -3.78 29.32 2.15
CA ARG A 96 -2.42 28.72 2.18
C ARG A 96 -1.31 29.76 2.45
N MET A 97 -1.62 30.76 3.26
CA MET A 97 -0.66 31.74 3.73
C MET A 97 0.13 31.24 4.93
N MET A 98 1.45 31.37 4.90
CA MET A 98 2.35 31.14 6.02
C MET A 98 2.68 32.49 6.67
N THR A 99 2.27 32.69 7.91
CA THR A 99 2.56 33.92 8.67
C THR A 99 3.50 33.61 9.82
N GLY A 100 4.63 34.28 9.88
CA GLY A 100 5.64 34.06 10.91
C GLY A 100 6.68 35.17 10.95
N PHE A 101 7.58 35.09 11.93
CA PHE A 101 8.66 36.06 12.06
C PHE A 101 9.80 35.69 11.07
N ASP A 102 9.98 36.56 10.08
CA ASP A 102 11.08 36.50 9.12
C ASP A 102 12.34 37.05 9.78
N ILE A 103 13.33 36.22 10.00
CA ILE A 103 14.56 36.55 10.73
C ILE A 103 15.38 37.61 9.95
N GLU A 104 15.48 37.42 8.64
CA GLU A 104 16.27 38.34 7.78
C GLU A 104 15.62 39.70 7.65
N ALA A 105 14.30 39.75 7.67
CA ALA A 105 13.56 41.03 7.62
C ALA A 105 13.31 41.66 8.99
N GLY A 106 13.55 40.91 10.10
CA GLY A 106 13.30 41.36 11.46
C GLY A 106 11.83 41.68 11.78
N ALA A 107 10.88 41.14 11.02
CA ALA A 107 9.46 41.43 11.14
C ALA A 107 8.57 40.21 10.89
N ILE A 108 7.32 40.31 11.42
CA ILE A 108 6.28 39.31 11.07
C ILE A 108 5.84 39.58 9.64
N ARG A 109 5.90 38.53 8.82
CA ARG A 109 5.48 38.57 7.42
C ARG A 109 4.62 37.38 7.05
N SER A 110 3.81 37.56 6.01
CA SER A 110 2.97 36.52 5.43
C SER A 110 3.46 36.19 4.02
N PHE A 111 3.54 34.90 3.72
CA PHE A 111 4.01 34.35 2.46
C PHE A 111 3.00 33.38 1.89
N GLU A 112 2.65 33.51 0.62
CA GLU A 112 1.84 32.55 -0.08
C GLU A 112 2.68 31.29 -0.36
N PHE A 113 2.23 30.15 0.12
CA PHE A 113 2.95 28.88 -0.05
C PHE A 113 3.22 28.56 -1.53
N ASP A 114 2.26 28.87 -2.39
CA ASP A 114 2.32 28.55 -3.81
C ASP A 114 3.32 29.43 -4.59
N LYS A 115 3.75 30.55 -4.02
CA LYS A 115 4.79 31.42 -4.57
C LYS A 115 6.20 31.09 -4.10
N VAL A 116 6.36 30.08 -3.24
CA VAL A 116 7.70 29.63 -2.83
C VAL A 116 8.42 29.01 -4.02
N ILE A 117 9.55 29.59 -4.39
CA ILE A 117 10.33 29.15 -5.55
C ILE A 117 11.10 27.86 -5.24
N LYS A 118 11.76 27.82 -4.08
CA LYS A 118 12.57 26.68 -3.65
C LYS A 118 12.68 26.59 -2.13
N TRP A 119 12.54 25.40 -1.59
CA TRP A 119 12.82 25.13 -0.19
C TRP A 119 14.31 24.88 0.00
N LEU A 120 14.89 25.54 1.00
CA LEU A 120 16.29 25.44 1.35
C LEU A 120 16.48 24.69 2.68
N PRO A 121 17.64 24.09 2.90
CA PRO A 121 17.97 23.56 4.22
C PRO A 121 18.02 24.71 5.24
N VAL A 122 17.45 24.49 6.42
CA VAL A 122 17.52 25.47 7.52
C VAL A 122 18.94 25.50 8.04
N PRO A 123 19.58 26.68 8.17
CA PRO A 123 20.90 26.83 8.77
C PRO A 123 20.95 26.21 10.19
N GLU A 124 22.07 25.66 10.57
CA GLU A 124 22.20 24.91 11.83
C GLU A 124 21.83 25.74 13.06
N GLU A 125 22.19 26.99 13.06
CA GLU A 125 21.89 27.99 14.12
C GLU A 125 20.40 28.16 14.37
N TYR A 126 19.53 27.90 13.38
CA TYR A 126 18.08 28.04 13.48
C TYR A 126 17.33 26.71 13.56
N ARG A 127 17.99 25.58 13.42
CA ARG A 127 17.33 24.25 13.45
C ARG A 127 16.62 23.97 14.75
N ASN A 128 17.12 24.49 15.87
CA ASN A 128 16.58 24.28 17.21
C ASN A 128 15.84 25.49 17.78
N ALA A 129 15.66 26.56 17.02
CA ALA A 129 15.09 27.81 17.50
C ALA A 129 13.57 27.78 17.75
N GLY A 130 12.89 26.74 17.35
CA GLY A 130 11.49 26.48 17.71
C GLY A 130 11.43 25.59 18.96
N GLY A 131 11.11 26.15 20.10
CA GLY A 131 11.03 25.49 21.43
C GLY A 131 9.95 24.41 21.55
N GLY A 132 9.89 23.49 20.63
CA GLY A 132 9.08 22.28 20.72
C GLY A 132 9.99 21.07 20.68
N THR A 133 9.85 20.18 21.64
CA THR A 133 10.47 18.86 21.65
C THR A 133 10.43 18.26 20.25
N LEU A 134 11.58 18.24 19.57
CA LEU A 134 11.77 17.47 18.36
C LEU A 134 11.51 16.01 18.72
N ARG A 135 10.25 15.57 18.59
CA ARG A 135 10.02 14.16 18.43
C ARG A 135 10.88 13.78 17.22
N ARG A 136 12.00 13.07 17.49
CA ARG A 136 12.70 12.32 16.45
C ARG A 136 11.60 11.71 15.60
N ARG A 137 11.44 12.18 14.39
CA ARG A 137 10.56 11.54 13.41
C ARG A 137 11.13 10.15 13.22
N GLY A 138 10.66 9.21 14.05
CA GLY A 138 10.77 7.82 13.68
C GLY A 138 10.26 7.78 12.26
N GLY A 139 11.10 7.34 11.30
CA GLY A 139 10.78 7.38 9.89
C GLY A 139 9.34 6.95 9.73
N LEU A 140 8.55 7.69 8.97
CA LEU A 140 7.14 7.36 8.71
C LEU A 140 7.09 5.87 8.42
N ARG A 141 6.70 5.06 9.40
CA ARG A 141 6.42 3.65 9.18
C ARG A 141 5.35 3.65 8.11
N ARG A 142 5.74 3.42 6.89
CA ARG A 142 4.79 3.28 5.78
C ARG A 142 3.88 2.15 6.21
N LYS A 143 2.67 2.48 6.61
CA LYS A 143 1.70 1.48 7.06
C LYS A 143 1.58 0.46 5.96
N ALA A 144 1.77 -0.81 6.29
CA ALA A 144 1.66 -1.90 5.34
C ALA A 144 0.35 -1.78 4.56
N MET A 145 0.43 -1.96 3.24
CA MET A 145 -0.73 -1.87 2.36
C MET A 145 -1.63 -3.09 2.57
N PHE A 146 -2.92 -2.90 2.36
CA PHE A 146 -3.92 -3.98 2.28
C PHE A 146 -4.13 -4.82 3.55
N ARG A 147 -3.57 -4.45 4.72
CA ARG A 147 -3.76 -5.20 5.98
C ARG A 147 -5.22 -5.49 6.30
N ARG A 148 -6.12 -4.52 6.08
CA ARG A 148 -7.54 -4.72 6.31
C ARG A 148 -8.17 -5.69 5.31
N LEU A 149 -7.75 -5.64 4.04
CA LEU A 149 -8.22 -6.57 3.00
C LEU A 149 -7.80 -8.00 3.31
N ALA A 150 -6.60 -8.21 3.85
CA ALA A 150 -6.09 -9.53 4.24
C ALA A 150 -6.81 -10.14 5.45
N SER A 151 -7.72 -9.43 6.12
CA SER A 151 -8.45 -9.99 7.26
C SER A 151 -9.47 -11.04 6.81
N ALA A 152 -9.80 -12.00 7.72
CA ALA A 152 -10.80 -13.04 7.47
C ALA A 152 -12.21 -12.49 7.15
N ARG A 153 -12.48 -11.23 7.50
CA ARG A 153 -13.74 -10.56 7.16
C ARG A 153 -13.89 -10.34 5.66
N TYR A 154 -12.80 -10.06 4.93
CA TYR A 154 -12.83 -9.66 3.53
C TYR A 154 -12.22 -10.69 2.60
N LEU A 155 -11.10 -11.33 2.99
CA LEU A 155 -10.50 -12.43 2.25
C LEU A 155 -11.12 -13.73 2.76
N ARG A 156 -12.02 -14.27 1.97
CA ARG A 156 -12.80 -15.47 2.28
C ARG A 156 -12.42 -16.64 1.40
N SER A 157 -12.72 -17.82 1.88
CA SER A 157 -12.64 -19.06 1.11
C SER A 157 -13.92 -19.86 1.34
N GLN A 158 -14.33 -20.60 0.32
CA GLN A 158 -15.43 -21.56 0.39
C GLN A 158 -15.11 -22.77 -0.45
N ALA A 159 -15.57 -23.93 -0.03
CA ALA A 159 -15.35 -25.19 -0.72
C ALA A 159 -16.60 -26.07 -0.66
N ASN A 160 -16.81 -26.85 -1.71
CA ASN A 160 -17.76 -27.92 -1.81
C ASN A 160 -17.03 -29.21 -2.30
N ASP A 161 -17.75 -30.19 -2.75
CA ASP A 161 -17.19 -31.43 -3.31
C ASP A 161 -16.75 -31.30 -4.78
N GLN A 162 -17.11 -30.20 -5.44
CA GLN A 162 -16.74 -29.89 -6.83
C GLN A 162 -15.47 -29.05 -6.92
N GLY A 163 -15.18 -28.22 -5.88
CA GLY A 163 -14.04 -27.33 -5.91
C GLY A 163 -14.04 -26.34 -4.75
N PHE A 164 -13.15 -25.35 -4.84
CA PHE A 164 -13.08 -24.26 -3.88
C PHE A 164 -12.71 -22.95 -4.55
N TRP A 165 -12.95 -21.86 -3.83
CA TRP A 165 -12.49 -20.54 -4.22
C TRP A 165 -11.92 -19.78 -3.02
N VAL A 166 -10.98 -18.89 -3.30
CA VAL A 166 -10.42 -17.93 -2.34
C VAL A 166 -10.46 -16.55 -2.99
N GLY A 167 -11.01 -15.56 -2.30
CA GLY A 167 -11.17 -14.23 -2.89
C GLY A 167 -11.68 -13.18 -1.90
N PHE A 168 -11.80 -11.96 -2.39
CA PHE A 168 -12.34 -10.85 -1.64
C PHE A 168 -13.86 -10.77 -1.80
N SER A 169 -14.57 -10.35 -0.74
CA SER A 169 -16.02 -10.24 -0.72
C SER A 169 -16.51 -8.82 -0.43
N GLY A 170 -17.74 -8.51 -0.88
CA GLY A 170 -18.41 -7.23 -0.63
C GLY A 170 -17.67 -6.02 -1.21
N LYS A 171 -17.76 -4.87 -0.54
CA LYS A 171 -17.08 -3.62 -0.97
C LYS A 171 -15.55 -3.76 -1.06
N ALA A 172 -14.97 -4.69 -0.32
CA ALA A 172 -13.53 -4.96 -0.37
C ALA A 172 -13.10 -5.57 -1.69
N ALA A 173 -13.98 -6.34 -2.37
CA ALA A 173 -13.69 -6.92 -3.68
C ALA A 173 -13.48 -5.83 -4.74
N ALA A 174 -14.29 -4.77 -4.75
CA ALA A 174 -14.14 -3.66 -5.68
C ALA A 174 -12.78 -2.95 -5.48
N VAL A 175 -12.41 -2.66 -4.23
CA VAL A 175 -11.11 -2.05 -3.92
C VAL A 175 -9.95 -2.97 -4.30
N ALA A 176 -10.07 -4.26 -4.00
CA ALA A 176 -9.06 -5.26 -4.36
C ALA A 176 -8.88 -5.34 -5.87
N ASN A 177 -9.98 -5.33 -6.63
CA ASN A 177 -9.99 -5.39 -8.10
C ASN A 177 -9.22 -4.20 -8.71
N VAL A 178 -9.50 -2.97 -8.23
CA VAL A 178 -8.80 -1.76 -8.68
C VAL A 178 -7.29 -1.89 -8.51
N HIS A 179 -6.83 -2.38 -7.37
CA HIS A 179 -5.41 -2.54 -7.10
C HIS A 179 -4.79 -3.75 -7.80
N HIS A 180 -5.55 -4.85 -7.88
CA HIS A 180 -5.09 -6.09 -8.52
C HIS A 180 -4.75 -5.88 -10.00
N TYR A 181 -5.62 -5.17 -10.70
CA TYR A 181 -5.48 -4.91 -12.14
C TYR A 181 -4.92 -3.53 -12.48
N GLY A 182 -4.66 -2.68 -11.49
CA GLY A 182 -4.13 -1.33 -11.74
C GLY A 182 -5.14 -0.40 -12.41
N LEU A 183 -6.40 -0.49 -12.04
CA LEU A 183 -7.47 0.26 -12.68
C LEU A 183 -7.51 1.73 -12.24
N ARG A 184 -8.32 2.52 -12.93
CA ARG A 184 -8.62 3.91 -12.56
C ARG A 184 -9.83 3.93 -11.64
N ASP A 185 -9.71 4.65 -10.51
CA ASP A 185 -10.80 4.82 -9.56
C ASP A 185 -10.71 6.16 -8.84
N LYS A 186 -11.80 6.59 -8.22
CA LYS A 186 -11.86 7.81 -7.42
C LYS A 186 -11.59 7.47 -5.96
N PRO A 187 -10.54 8.03 -5.33
CA PRO A 187 -10.27 7.82 -3.89
C PRO A 187 -11.41 8.28 -2.97
N SER A 188 -12.20 9.23 -3.42
CA SER A 188 -13.43 9.70 -2.77
C SER A 188 -14.41 10.23 -3.81
N LEU A 189 -15.67 10.41 -3.43
CA LEU A 189 -16.73 10.92 -4.31
C LEU A 189 -16.40 12.28 -4.95
N ARG A 190 -15.65 13.12 -4.24
CA ARG A 190 -15.26 14.48 -4.69
C ARG A 190 -13.90 14.54 -5.38
N SER A 191 -13.16 13.44 -5.46
CA SER A 191 -11.82 13.44 -6.06
C SER A 191 -11.87 13.09 -7.55
N ARG A 192 -10.84 13.52 -8.27
CA ARG A 192 -10.62 13.09 -9.65
C ARG A 192 -10.22 11.63 -9.69
N ALA A 193 -10.56 10.92 -10.77
CA ALA A 193 -10.12 9.56 -11.00
C ALA A 193 -8.58 9.51 -11.14
N VAL A 194 -7.97 8.56 -10.43
CA VAL A 194 -6.51 8.34 -10.42
C VAL A 194 -6.24 6.93 -10.93
N ALA A 195 -5.20 6.78 -11.75
CA ALA A 195 -4.69 5.46 -12.13
C ALA A 195 -3.87 4.88 -10.98
N TYR A 196 -4.22 3.66 -10.58
CA TYR A 196 -3.48 2.92 -9.56
C TYR A 196 -2.43 2.03 -10.21
N PRO A 197 -1.24 1.87 -9.63
CA PRO A 197 -0.30 0.87 -10.10
C PRO A 197 -0.86 -0.54 -9.84
N GLN A 198 -0.61 -1.44 -10.76
CA GLN A 198 -0.98 -2.84 -10.61
C GLN A 198 -0.25 -3.46 -9.43
N ARG A 199 -1.00 -4.21 -8.62
CA ARG A 199 -0.52 -4.94 -7.45
C ARG A 199 -1.32 -6.22 -7.30
N PRO A 200 -0.90 -7.32 -7.93
CA PRO A 200 -1.57 -8.61 -7.79
C PRO A 200 -1.66 -9.01 -6.32
N LEU A 201 -2.88 -9.03 -5.77
CA LEU A 201 -3.12 -9.30 -4.35
C LEU A 201 -3.29 -10.79 -4.06
N ILE A 202 -3.94 -11.50 -4.98
CA ILE A 202 -4.22 -12.93 -4.91
C ILE A 202 -3.70 -13.63 -6.17
N GLY A 203 -3.40 -14.90 -6.04
CA GLY A 203 -2.88 -15.74 -7.11
C GLY A 203 -2.09 -16.90 -6.51
N LEU A 204 -1.84 -17.94 -7.26
CA LEU A 204 -1.03 -19.06 -6.84
C LEU A 204 0.45 -18.69 -6.92
N SER A 205 1.16 -18.82 -5.82
CA SER A 205 2.62 -18.84 -5.80
C SER A 205 3.11 -20.28 -6.09
N GLU A 206 4.39 -20.39 -6.39
CA GLU A 206 5.00 -21.72 -6.56
C GLU A 206 4.86 -22.58 -5.29
N PHE A 207 5.05 -21.98 -4.14
CA PHE A 207 4.81 -22.64 -2.86
C PHE A 207 3.36 -23.14 -2.71
N ASP A 208 2.37 -22.34 -3.12
CA ASP A 208 0.96 -22.75 -3.06
C ASP A 208 0.69 -23.94 -3.96
N ARG A 209 1.30 -23.97 -5.17
CA ARG A 209 1.16 -25.09 -6.12
C ARG A 209 1.75 -26.36 -5.56
N ILE A 210 2.98 -26.32 -5.07
CA ILE A 210 3.65 -27.49 -4.46
C ILE A 210 2.82 -28.01 -3.29
N ASN A 211 2.39 -27.15 -2.37
CA ASN A 211 1.59 -27.54 -1.22
C ASN A 211 0.25 -28.19 -1.61
N MET A 212 -0.40 -27.73 -2.67
CA MET A 212 -1.62 -28.37 -3.19
C MET A 212 -1.35 -29.75 -3.78
N ILE A 213 -0.24 -29.93 -4.49
CA ILE A 213 0.18 -31.21 -5.04
C ILE A 213 0.49 -32.18 -3.90
N ASP A 214 1.22 -31.75 -2.88
CA ASP A 214 1.54 -32.57 -1.71
C ASP A 214 0.27 -33.03 -0.96
N MET A 215 -0.74 -32.16 -0.85
CA MET A 215 -2.03 -32.54 -0.29
C MET A 215 -2.75 -33.61 -1.10
N LEU A 216 -2.65 -33.56 -2.43
CA LEU A 216 -3.20 -34.61 -3.30
C LEU A 216 -2.44 -35.92 -3.10
N TYR A 217 -1.11 -35.90 -3.08
CA TYR A 217 -0.29 -37.06 -2.86
C TYR A 217 -0.53 -37.71 -1.48
N SER A 218 -0.75 -36.91 -0.44
CA SER A 218 -1.01 -37.42 0.91
C SER A 218 -2.27 -38.32 1.00
N ILE A 219 -3.20 -38.19 0.05
CA ILE A 219 -4.43 -39.02 0.00
C ILE A 219 -4.16 -40.34 -0.65
N ILE A 220 -3.16 -40.46 -1.54
CA ILE A 220 -2.80 -41.71 -2.20
C ILE A 220 -2.13 -42.68 -1.24
N GLN A 221 -1.49 -42.16 -0.21
CA GLN A 221 -0.73 -42.95 0.76
C GLN A 221 -1.57 -43.44 1.95
N THR A 222 -2.85 -43.09 2.01
CA THR A 222 -3.80 -43.49 3.06
C THR A 222 -4.79 -44.51 2.54
#